data_afcc642fdaa678ff8e7564073a43169d
#
_entry.id   afcc642fdaa678ff8e7564073a43169d
#
_cell.length_a   1.000
_cell.length_b   1.000
_cell.length_c   1.000
_cell.angle_alpha   90.00
_cell.angle_beta   90.00
_cell.angle_gamma   90.00
#
_symmetry.space_group_name_H-M   'P 1'
#
loop_
_entity.id
_entity.type
_entity.pdbx_description
1 polymer ?
#
loop_
_entity_poly.entity_id
_entity_poly.type
_entity_poly.pdbx_seq_one_letter_code
_entity_poly.pdbx_strand_id
1 'polypeptide(L)'
;MYQKAKNSWIKHIDFVILDILCLQVSFFLAYLVRHRNLNLYSNSVYGNLAIVLILIDVCMMFFLNTCKNVLKRGLLIELAATMRQVSLVILFAVFYLFFVKDAGDFSRITLFLTAIFYAIISYGIRILWKRHVLRNLRLGRKNSIVILTDWANLPQVREDIQHHSYELFQIRGIAVIDVNEKKTLPEKLGDIPFVAEGESVMDYLCHAWVDEVFIDLQPNDPRVDRWIDQLTEMGVTVHLKLANRMDLAANKQFVENLGRYTVLTTSIRTVSTWELFFKRLMDILGGIVGCILTGILFLILAPMIYHESPGPIFFGQTRIGKNGKKFTCYKFRSMYLDAEERKAALAAENRVSDGMMFKLDFDPRIIGSRRLPDGTIKKGLGNKIRDWSIDEFPQFWNVLKGDMSLVGTRPPTEDEWVKYKLHHRSRLAIKPGITGMWQVSGRSKITDFEQVVALDRSYIANWSLGLDVKILCKTVEVVLKHEGAM
;
A
#
# COMPACT_ATOMS: atom_id res chain seq x y z
N MET A 1 -4.87 7.56 -2.16
CA MET A 1 -4.55 7.58 -3.60
C MET A 1 -5.03 6.29 -4.22
N TYR A 2 -5.90 6.37 -5.19
CA TYR A 2 -6.43 5.23 -5.90
C TYR A 2 -5.52 4.82 -7.06
N GLN A 3 -5.21 3.53 -7.16
CA GLN A 3 -4.44 2.98 -8.26
C GLN A 3 -5.41 2.55 -9.37
N LYS A 4 -5.46 3.30 -10.47
CA LYS A 4 -6.23 2.89 -11.65
C LYS A 4 -5.73 1.53 -12.12
N ALA A 5 -6.61 0.54 -12.14
CA ALA A 5 -6.30 -0.79 -12.65
C ALA A 5 -6.11 -0.72 -14.17
N LYS A 6 -4.93 -0.27 -14.63
CA LYS A 6 -4.54 -0.48 -16.02
C LYS A 6 -4.31 -1.98 -16.23
N ASN A 7 -4.84 -2.54 -17.32
CA ASN A 7 -4.50 -3.85 -17.86
C ASN A 7 -3.03 -3.86 -18.36
N SER A 8 -2.09 -3.66 -17.45
CA SER A 8 -0.68 -3.55 -17.76
C SER A 8 0.02 -4.86 -17.39
N TRP A 9 0.86 -5.38 -18.28
CA TRP A 9 1.78 -6.50 -18.05
C TRP A 9 2.64 -6.29 -16.79
N ILE A 10 2.89 -5.04 -16.41
CA ILE A 10 3.63 -4.63 -15.20
C ILE A 10 2.93 -5.07 -13.91
N LYS A 11 1.60 -5.26 -13.92
CA LYS A 11 0.87 -5.74 -12.75
C LYS A 11 1.33 -7.12 -12.26
N HIS A 12 1.97 -7.87 -13.16
CA HIS A 12 2.43 -9.24 -12.92
C HIS A 12 3.90 -9.40 -13.36
N ILE A 13 4.75 -8.41 -13.02
CA ILE A 13 6.19 -8.43 -13.32
C ILE A 13 6.89 -9.63 -12.65
N ASP A 14 6.33 -10.12 -11.55
CA ASP A 14 6.75 -11.33 -10.88
C ASP A 14 6.70 -12.56 -11.81
N PHE A 15 5.64 -12.69 -12.61
CA PHE A 15 5.52 -13.75 -13.63
C PHE A 15 6.53 -13.57 -14.77
N VAL A 16 6.83 -12.33 -15.15
CA VAL A 16 7.84 -12.03 -16.18
C VAL A 16 9.23 -12.47 -15.71
N ILE A 17 9.61 -12.10 -14.50
CA ILE A 17 10.90 -12.48 -13.91
C ILE A 17 11.01 -14.02 -13.79
N LEU A 18 9.94 -14.67 -13.32
CA LEU A 18 9.91 -16.12 -13.19
C LEU A 18 10.06 -16.83 -14.55
N ASP A 19 9.43 -16.34 -15.60
CA ASP A 19 9.55 -16.93 -16.93
C ASP A 19 10.97 -16.81 -17.49
N ILE A 20 11.59 -15.63 -17.35
CA ILE A 20 12.99 -15.43 -17.74
C ILE A 20 13.90 -16.42 -17.01
N LEU A 21 13.71 -16.58 -15.70
CA LEU A 21 14.49 -17.55 -14.91
C LEU A 21 14.23 -18.99 -15.37
N CYS A 22 12.97 -19.35 -15.62
CA CYS A 22 12.61 -20.67 -16.14
C CYS A 22 13.27 -20.96 -17.48
N LEU A 23 13.29 -19.98 -18.40
CA LEU A 23 13.92 -20.11 -19.70
C LEU A 23 15.45 -20.31 -19.57
N GLN A 24 16.12 -19.50 -18.75
CA GLN A 24 17.57 -19.62 -18.52
C GLN A 24 17.95 -20.94 -17.86
N VAL A 25 17.20 -21.36 -16.85
CA VAL A 25 17.41 -22.66 -16.19
C VAL A 25 17.18 -23.81 -17.18
N SER A 26 16.16 -23.73 -18.02
CA SER A 26 15.85 -24.73 -19.03
C SER A 26 16.95 -24.82 -20.09
N PHE A 27 17.46 -23.68 -20.54
CA PHE A 27 18.56 -23.63 -21.49
C PHE A 27 19.88 -24.19 -20.91
N PHE A 28 20.18 -23.84 -19.66
CA PHE A 28 21.34 -24.37 -18.94
C PHE A 28 21.23 -25.88 -18.74
N LEU A 29 20.08 -26.40 -18.33
CA LEU A 29 19.86 -27.85 -18.18
C LEU A 29 20.01 -28.59 -19.52
N ALA A 30 19.42 -28.04 -20.59
CA ALA A 30 19.57 -28.62 -21.94
C ALA A 30 21.04 -28.66 -22.39
N TYR A 31 21.80 -27.60 -22.14
CA TYR A 31 23.22 -27.53 -22.40
C TYR A 31 23.99 -28.58 -21.60
N LEU A 32 23.75 -28.68 -20.29
CA LEU A 32 24.37 -29.64 -19.38
C LEU A 32 24.15 -31.09 -19.84
N VAL A 33 22.90 -31.44 -20.16
CA VAL A 33 22.54 -32.79 -20.64
C VAL A 33 23.29 -33.12 -21.94
N ARG A 34 23.45 -32.17 -22.85
CA ARG A 34 24.08 -32.41 -24.15
C ARG A 34 25.58 -32.39 -24.10
N HIS A 35 26.19 -31.41 -23.41
CA HIS A 35 27.62 -31.14 -23.43
C HIS A 35 28.37 -31.66 -22.21
N ARG A 36 27.67 -32.06 -21.15
CA ARG A 36 28.24 -32.52 -19.87
C ARG A 36 29.30 -31.58 -19.28
N ASN A 37 29.20 -30.28 -19.61
CA ASN A 37 30.06 -29.20 -19.14
C ASN A 37 29.23 -28.16 -18.41
N LEU A 38 29.74 -27.67 -17.27
CA LEU A 38 29.08 -26.67 -16.47
C LEU A 38 29.29 -25.22 -16.97
N ASN A 39 30.29 -25.02 -17.81
CA ASN A 39 30.61 -23.68 -18.29
C ASN A 39 29.92 -23.37 -19.62
N LEU A 40 28.73 -22.77 -19.53
CA LEU A 40 27.93 -22.33 -20.68
C LEU A 40 28.66 -21.29 -21.55
N TYR A 41 29.49 -20.45 -20.95
CA TYR A 41 30.20 -19.35 -21.61
C TYR A 41 31.53 -19.75 -22.23
N SER A 42 31.92 -21.01 -22.11
CA SER A 42 33.12 -21.51 -22.81
C SER A 42 32.98 -21.49 -24.35
N ASN A 43 31.74 -21.51 -24.86
CA ASN A 43 31.42 -21.34 -26.27
C ASN A 43 30.61 -20.06 -26.46
N SER A 44 31.13 -19.11 -27.24
CA SER A 44 30.50 -17.81 -27.46
C SER A 44 29.10 -17.90 -28.05
N VAL A 45 28.81 -18.90 -28.89
CA VAL A 45 27.51 -19.11 -29.53
C VAL A 45 26.42 -19.36 -28.47
N TYR A 46 26.69 -20.21 -27.48
CA TYR A 46 25.75 -20.51 -26.41
C TYR A 46 25.60 -19.34 -25.44
N GLY A 47 26.69 -18.64 -25.13
CA GLY A 47 26.66 -17.44 -24.29
C GLY A 47 25.82 -16.32 -24.90
N ASN A 48 26.04 -16.04 -26.19
CA ASN A 48 25.27 -15.03 -26.93
C ASN A 48 23.80 -15.42 -27.04
N LEU A 49 23.50 -16.68 -27.33
CA LEU A 49 22.11 -17.16 -27.40
C LEU A 49 21.39 -17.06 -26.06
N ALA A 50 22.05 -17.30 -24.93
CA ALA A 50 21.46 -17.13 -23.61
C ALA A 50 20.95 -15.70 -23.39
N ILE A 51 21.73 -14.68 -23.80
CA ILE A 51 21.34 -13.27 -23.70
C ILE A 51 20.18 -12.96 -24.66
N VAL A 52 20.27 -13.44 -25.90
CA VAL A 52 19.26 -13.21 -26.94
C VAL A 52 17.94 -13.86 -26.56
N LEU A 53 17.93 -15.03 -25.94
CA LEU A 53 16.72 -15.69 -25.42
C LEU A 53 15.98 -14.82 -24.40
N ILE A 54 16.70 -14.10 -23.51
CA ILE A 54 16.09 -13.16 -22.59
C ILE A 54 15.36 -12.04 -23.35
N LEU A 55 16.02 -11.46 -24.34
CA LEU A 55 15.45 -10.37 -25.14
C LEU A 55 14.22 -10.83 -25.93
N ILE A 56 14.30 -12.00 -26.56
CA ILE A 56 13.17 -12.59 -27.30
C ILE A 56 11.99 -12.83 -26.34
N ASP A 57 12.23 -13.43 -25.18
CA ASP A 57 11.18 -13.76 -24.21
C ASP A 57 10.48 -12.51 -23.68
N VAL A 58 11.24 -11.48 -23.29
CA VAL A 58 10.69 -10.18 -22.87
C VAL A 58 9.86 -9.53 -23.98
N CYS A 59 10.36 -9.53 -25.23
CA CYS A 59 9.62 -9.01 -26.37
C CYS A 59 8.32 -9.79 -26.60
N MET A 60 8.37 -11.12 -26.56
CA MET A 60 7.17 -11.95 -26.73
C MET A 60 6.14 -11.72 -25.63
N MET A 61 6.58 -11.62 -24.37
CA MET A 61 5.68 -11.30 -23.25
C MET A 61 5.00 -9.95 -23.43
N PHE A 62 5.74 -8.95 -23.92
CA PHE A 62 5.20 -7.61 -24.16
C PHE A 62 4.17 -7.61 -25.31
N PHE A 63 4.53 -8.15 -26.48
CA PHE A 63 3.64 -8.14 -27.66
C PHE A 63 2.43 -9.03 -27.51
N LEU A 64 2.55 -10.19 -26.89
CA LEU A 64 1.45 -11.15 -26.72
C LEU A 64 0.62 -10.88 -25.47
N ASN A 65 1.02 -9.92 -24.62
CA ASN A 65 0.37 -9.67 -23.33
C ASN A 65 0.14 -10.96 -22.53
N THR A 66 1.17 -11.84 -22.47
CA THR A 66 1.04 -13.19 -21.87
C THR A 66 0.64 -13.18 -20.42
N CYS A 67 0.94 -12.11 -19.69
CA CYS A 67 0.56 -11.93 -18.29
C CYS A 67 -0.84 -11.32 -18.10
N LYS A 68 -1.57 -10.96 -19.18
CA LYS A 68 -2.93 -10.42 -19.05
C LYS A 68 -3.86 -11.44 -18.43
N ASN A 69 -4.51 -11.08 -17.32
CA ASN A 69 -5.46 -11.95 -16.58
C ASN A 69 -4.87 -13.32 -16.13
N VAL A 70 -3.55 -13.42 -15.92
CA VAL A 70 -2.88 -14.68 -15.55
C VAL A 70 -3.51 -15.33 -14.33
N LEU A 71 -3.93 -14.57 -13.32
CA LEU A 71 -4.55 -15.09 -12.10
C LEU A 71 -5.96 -15.68 -12.32
N LYS A 72 -6.66 -15.26 -13.38
CA LYS A 72 -8.04 -15.69 -13.69
C LYS A 72 -8.12 -16.86 -14.67
N ARG A 73 -7.02 -17.23 -15.30
CA ARG A 73 -7.01 -18.32 -16.31
C ARG A 73 -7.14 -19.68 -15.62
N GLY A 74 -7.91 -20.59 -16.24
CA GLY A 74 -7.93 -22.00 -15.85
C GLY A 74 -6.63 -22.72 -16.25
N LEU A 75 -6.41 -23.94 -15.74
CA LEU A 75 -5.20 -24.73 -15.99
C LEU A 75 -4.95 -24.97 -17.48
N LEU A 76 -5.98 -25.34 -18.25
CA LEU A 76 -5.87 -25.60 -19.69
C LEU A 76 -5.53 -24.32 -20.49
N ILE A 77 -6.12 -23.19 -20.12
CA ILE A 77 -5.85 -21.91 -20.78
C ILE A 77 -4.42 -21.46 -20.49
N GLU A 78 -3.92 -21.70 -19.27
CA GLU A 78 -2.54 -21.40 -18.91
C GLU A 78 -1.55 -22.30 -19.66
N LEU A 79 -1.86 -23.60 -19.80
CA LEU A 79 -1.07 -24.53 -20.62
C LEU A 79 -0.97 -24.05 -22.07
N ALA A 80 -2.09 -23.70 -22.68
CA ALA A 80 -2.12 -23.20 -24.06
C ALA A 80 -1.34 -21.89 -24.21
N ALA A 81 -1.42 -20.99 -23.24
CA ALA A 81 -0.66 -19.74 -23.23
C ALA A 81 0.86 -19.99 -23.12
N THR A 82 1.28 -20.91 -22.23
CA THR A 82 2.68 -21.31 -22.06
C THR A 82 3.21 -21.98 -23.33
N MET A 83 2.46 -22.93 -23.91
CA MET A 83 2.88 -23.59 -25.15
C MET A 83 3.05 -22.61 -26.30
N ARG A 84 2.12 -21.66 -26.46
CA ARG A 84 2.23 -20.61 -27.47
C ARG A 84 3.48 -19.75 -27.26
N GLN A 85 3.79 -19.36 -26.03
CA GLN A 85 4.99 -18.59 -25.72
C GLN A 85 6.27 -19.37 -26.03
N VAL A 86 6.39 -20.61 -25.55
CA VAL A 86 7.50 -21.50 -25.82
C VAL A 86 7.73 -21.65 -27.32
N SER A 87 6.67 -21.95 -28.08
CA SER A 87 6.78 -22.13 -29.54
C SER A 87 7.31 -20.88 -30.24
N LEU A 88 6.85 -19.68 -29.84
CA LEU A 88 7.30 -18.44 -30.44
C LEU A 88 8.73 -18.08 -30.04
N VAL A 89 9.10 -18.25 -28.78
CA VAL A 89 10.48 -18.00 -28.31
C VAL A 89 11.46 -18.90 -29.06
N ILE A 90 11.15 -20.19 -29.19
CA ILE A 90 11.99 -21.14 -29.93
C ILE A 90 12.03 -20.80 -31.41
N LEU A 91 10.92 -20.45 -32.03
CA LEU A 91 10.86 -20.03 -33.44
C LEU A 91 11.79 -18.84 -33.70
N PHE A 92 11.71 -17.80 -32.86
CA PHE A 92 12.58 -16.63 -33.00
C PHE A 92 14.04 -16.94 -32.68
N ALA A 93 14.31 -17.86 -31.76
CA ALA A 93 15.69 -18.34 -31.52
C ALA A 93 16.26 -19.06 -32.75
N VAL A 94 15.45 -19.88 -33.46
CA VAL A 94 15.84 -20.51 -34.74
C VAL A 94 16.12 -19.45 -35.79
N PHE A 95 15.26 -18.45 -35.95
CA PHE A 95 15.54 -17.33 -36.88
C PHE A 95 16.82 -16.60 -36.55
N TYR A 96 17.07 -16.29 -35.26
CA TYR A 96 18.33 -15.66 -34.86
C TYR A 96 19.54 -16.46 -35.27
N LEU A 97 19.58 -17.77 -34.94
CA LEU A 97 20.69 -18.66 -35.31
C LEU A 97 20.91 -18.76 -36.84
N PHE A 98 19.80 -18.73 -37.60
CA PHE A 98 19.85 -18.74 -39.06
C PHE A 98 20.49 -17.43 -39.62
N PHE A 99 20.09 -16.26 -39.12
CA PHE A 99 20.60 -14.97 -39.58
C PHE A 99 22.06 -14.73 -39.21
N VAL A 100 22.47 -15.17 -38.02
CA VAL A 100 23.88 -14.99 -37.55
C VAL A 100 24.81 -16.01 -38.17
N LYS A 101 24.29 -17.00 -38.94
CA LYS A 101 25.04 -18.11 -39.57
C LYS A 101 25.77 -19.04 -38.59
N ASP A 102 25.47 -18.97 -37.31
CA ASP A 102 26.04 -19.81 -36.24
C ASP A 102 25.35 -21.18 -36.09
N ALA A 103 24.44 -21.50 -37.03
CA ALA A 103 23.62 -22.71 -36.95
C ALA A 103 24.46 -24.01 -37.08
N GLY A 104 25.69 -23.93 -37.66
CA GLY A 104 26.60 -25.07 -37.79
C GLY A 104 27.25 -25.50 -36.47
N ASP A 105 27.52 -24.54 -35.58
CA ASP A 105 28.19 -24.76 -34.29
C ASP A 105 27.24 -24.98 -33.15
N PHE A 106 25.91 -24.84 -33.42
CA PHE A 106 24.89 -25.03 -32.42
C PHE A 106 24.19 -26.39 -32.52
N SER A 107 24.03 -27.07 -31.38
CA SER A 107 23.36 -28.37 -31.32
C SER A 107 21.84 -28.21 -31.38
N ARG A 108 21.20 -28.72 -32.43
CA ARG A 108 19.73 -28.75 -32.58
C ARG A 108 19.03 -29.49 -31.43
N ILE A 109 19.71 -30.51 -30.87
CA ILE A 109 19.22 -31.26 -29.68
C ILE A 109 19.12 -30.34 -28.48
N THR A 110 20.07 -29.43 -28.26
CA THR A 110 20.03 -28.49 -27.15
C THR A 110 18.79 -27.59 -27.25
N LEU A 111 18.47 -27.09 -28.45
CA LEU A 111 17.26 -26.25 -28.63
C LEU A 111 15.97 -27.02 -28.37
N PHE A 112 15.90 -28.26 -28.88
CA PHE A 112 14.74 -29.12 -28.64
C PHE A 112 14.54 -29.46 -27.15
N LEU A 113 15.61 -29.79 -26.44
CA LEU A 113 15.57 -30.03 -25.00
C LEU A 113 15.19 -28.76 -24.23
N THR A 114 15.69 -27.58 -24.67
CA THR A 114 15.32 -26.28 -24.10
C THR A 114 13.80 -26.06 -24.20
N ALA A 115 13.20 -26.35 -25.36
CA ALA A 115 11.76 -26.22 -25.57
C ALA A 115 10.96 -27.09 -24.59
N ILE A 116 11.36 -28.36 -24.43
CA ILE A 116 10.70 -29.31 -23.53
C ILE A 116 10.83 -28.87 -22.08
N PHE A 117 12.06 -28.58 -21.62
CA PHE A 117 12.30 -28.16 -20.24
C PHE A 117 11.59 -26.86 -19.94
N TYR A 118 11.64 -25.89 -20.86
CA TYR A 118 10.98 -24.60 -20.67
C TYR A 118 9.45 -24.77 -20.58
N ALA A 119 8.83 -25.59 -21.43
CA ALA A 119 7.40 -25.86 -21.34
C ALA A 119 7.01 -26.48 -19.99
N ILE A 120 7.75 -27.47 -19.52
CA ILE A 120 7.45 -28.18 -18.26
C ILE A 120 7.71 -27.26 -17.06
N ILE A 121 8.88 -26.65 -16.98
CA ILE A 121 9.32 -25.85 -15.83
C ILE A 121 8.48 -24.57 -15.72
N SER A 122 8.28 -23.84 -16.82
CA SER A 122 7.50 -22.60 -16.82
C SER A 122 6.02 -22.89 -16.44
N TYR A 123 5.40 -23.91 -17.04
CA TYR A 123 4.03 -24.28 -16.67
C TYR A 123 3.90 -24.67 -15.20
N GLY A 124 4.80 -25.51 -14.69
CA GLY A 124 4.79 -25.92 -13.29
C GLY A 124 4.97 -24.76 -12.32
N ILE A 125 5.97 -23.92 -12.57
CA ILE A 125 6.27 -22.76 -11.73
C ILE A 125 5.15 -21.72 -11.80
N ARG A 126 4.58 -21.44 -12.97
CA ARG A 126 3.43 -20.54 -13.12
C ARG A 126 2.23 -21.00 -12.29
N ILE A 127 1.92 -22.30 -12.27
CA ILE A 127 0.82 -22.84 -11.45
C ILE A 127 1.12 -22.72 -9.97
N LEU A 128 2.33 -23.08 -9.54
CA LEU A 128 2.74 -23.00 -8.15
C LEU A 128 2.73 -21.55 -7.65
N TRP A 129 3.33 -20.65 -8.43
CA TRP A 129 3.35 -19.23 -8.11
C TRP A 129 1.96 -18.60 -8.08
N LYS A 130 1.11 -18.95 -9.04
CA LYS A 130 -0.28 -18.54 -9.06
C LYS A 130 -1.03 -18.99 -7.78
N ARG A 131 -0.85 -20.25 -7.36
CA ARG A 131 -1.43 -20.74 -6.10
C ARG A 131 -0.90 -19.97 -4.89
N HIS A 132 0.41 -19.69 -4.87
CA HIS A 132 1.03 -18.89 -3.81
C HIS A 132 0.47 -17.46 -3.76
N VAL A 133 0.41 -16.77 -4.90
CA VAL A 133 -0.14 -15.41 -5.00
C VAL A 133 -1.62 -15.38 -4.61
N LEU A 134 -2.44 -16.32 -5.10
CA LEU A 134 -3.86 -16.40 -4.75
C LEU A 134 -4.05 -16.71 -3.25
N ARG A 135 -3.21 -17.58 -2.67
CA ARG A 135 -3.23 -17.86 -1.24
C ARG A 135 -2.88 -16.62 -0.42
N ASN A 136 -1.84 -15.89 -0.81
CA ASN A 136 -1.45 -14.65 -0.15
C ASN A 136 -2.47 -13.53 -0.33
N LEU A 137 -3.14 -13.45 -1.50
CA LEU A 137 -4.25 -12.53 -1.72
C LEU A 137 -5.47 -12.89 -0.86
N ARG A 138 -5.69 -14.17 -0.57
CA ARG A 138 -6.74 -14.61 0.37
C ARG A 138 -6.39 -14.33 1.83
N LEU A 139 -5.11 -14.41 2.20
CA LEU A 139 -4.61 -14.28 3.58
C LEU A 139 -4.25 -12.84 3.97
N GLY A 140 -4.01 -11.94 3.01
CA GLY A 140 -3.55 -10.61 3.35
C GLY A 140 -3.76 -9.55 2.29
N ARG A 141 -4.24 -8.38 2.71
CA ARG A 141 -4.26 -7.11 1.98
C ARG A 141 -5.21 -7.05 0.76
N LYS A 142 -6.38 -7.68 0.85
CA LYS A 142 -7.48 -7.28 -0.03
C LYS A 142 -7.95 -5.89 0.38
N ASN A 143 -8.22 -5.03 -0.60
CA ASN A 143 -8.90 -3.77 -0.30
C ASN A 143 -10.24 -4.08 0.36
N SER A 144 -10.53 -3.38 1.44
CA SER A 144 -11.80 -3.48 2.15
C SER A 144 -12.85 -2.69 1.39
N ILE A 145 -13.91 -3.35 0.91
CA ILE A 145 -15.03 -2.69 0.25
C ILE A 145 -16.31 -2.84 1.09
N VAL A 146 -17.05 -1.76 1.22
CA VAL A 146 -18.40 -1.76 1.76
C VAL A 146 -19.39 -1.51 0.64
N ILE A 147 -20.45 -2.30 0.59
CA ILE A 147 -21.54 -2.14 -0.38
C ILE A 147 -22.59 -1.24 0.26
N LEU A 148 -22.89 -0.13 -0.40
CA LEU A 148 -23.95 0.80 -0.03
C LEU A 148 -25.15 0.56 -0.95
N THR A 149 -26.28 0.16 -0.38
CA THR A 149 -27.48 -0.21 -1.15
C THR A 149 -28.75 0.26 -0.44
N ASP A 150 -29.88 0.12 -1.09
CA ASP A 150 -31.21 0.32 -0.51
C ASP A 150 -31.95 -1.03 -0.36
N TRP A 151 -33.08 -1.01 0.33
CA TRP A 151 -33.91 -2.19 0.52
C TRP A 151 -34.45 -2.77 -0.79
N ALA A 152 -34.64 -1.96 -1.84
CA ALA A 152 -35.17 -2.38 -3.13
C ALA A 152 -34.14 -3.20 -3.92
N ASN A 153 -32.86 -2.81 -3.87
CA ASN A 153 -31.78 -3.48 -4.60
C ASN A 153 -31.15 -4.64 -3.82
N LEU A 154 -31.44 -4.79 -2.53
CA LEU A 154 -30.84 -5.80 -1.66
C LEU A 154 -30.97 -7.26 -2.20
N PRO A 155 -32.12 -7.69 -2.77
CA PRO A 155 -32.22 -9.04 -3.36
C PRO A 155 -31.24 -9.28 -4.51
N GLN A 156 -31.03 -8.26 -5.36
CA GLN A 156 -30.09 -8.32 -6.47
C GLN A 156 -28.64 -8.36 -6.01
N VAL A 157 -28.30 -7.56 -5.02
CA VAL A 157 -26.97 -7.60 -4.36
C VAL A 157 -26.67 -9.00 -3.83
N ARG A 158 -27.68 -9.65 -3.24
CA ARG A 158 -27.58 -11.05 -2.76
C ARG A 158 -27.21 -12.02 -3.87
N GLU A 159 -27.92 -11.97 -4.98
CA GLU A 159 -27.70 -12.86 -6.14
C GLU A 159 -26.32 -12.61 -6.75
N ASP A 160 -25.93 -11.35 -6.91
CA ASP A 160 -24.65 -10.96 -7.48
C ASP A 160 -23.45 -11.38 -6.61
N ILE A 161 -23.57 -11.30 -5.29
CA ILE A 161 -22.53 -11.75 -4.35
C ILE A 161 -22.38 -13.27 -4.38
N GLN A 162 -23.47 -14.03 -4.45
CA GLN A 162 -23.43 -15.49 -4.45
C GLN A 162 -22.81 -16.08 -5.73
N HIS A 163 -22.97 -15.41 -6.87
CA HIS A 163 -22.50 -15.88 -8.16
C HIS A 163 -21.13 -15.34 -8.60
N HIS A 164 -20.55 -14.38 -7.88
CA HIS A 164 -19.30 -13.69 -8.29
C HIS A 164 -18.30 -13.61 -7.15
N SER A 165 -17.14 -14.23 -7.34
CA SER A 165 -15.99 -13.98 -6.47
C SER A 165 -15.36 -12.63 -6.80
N TYR A 166 -15.47 -11.67 -5.91
CA TYR A 166 -14.71 -10.42 -5.94
C TYR A 166 -13.26 -10.72 -5.57
N GLU A 167 -12.48 -11.26 -6.50
CA GLU A 167 -11.13 -11.77 -6.24
C GLU A 167 -10.15 -10.72 -5.72
N LEU A 168 -10.41 -9.43 -6.00
CA LEU A 168 -9.52 -8.32 -5.63
C LEU A 168 -9.97 -7.58 -4.38
N PHE A 169 -11.21 -7.79 -3.92
CA PHE A 169 -11.81 -7.06 -2.81
C PHE A 169 -12.26 -8.02 -1.72
N GLN A 170 -12.16 -7.57 -0.49
CA GLN A 170 -12.82 -8.22 0.64
C GLN A 170 -14.08 -7.40 0.97
N ILE A 171 -15.25 -7.95 0.69
CA ILE A 171 -16.49 -7.32 1.13
C ILE A 171 -16.51 -7.36 2.65
N ARG A 172 -16.41 -6.18 3.25
CA ARG A 172 -16.37 -6.01 4.71
C ARG A 172 -17.75 -6.05 5.31
N GLY A 173 -18.72 -5.53 4.57
CA GLY A 173 -20.09 -5.48 5.00
C GLY A 173 -21.02 -4.82 3.98
N ILE A 174 -22.29 -4.87 4.27
CA ILE A 174 -23.37 -4.21 3.53
C ILE A 174 -23.95 -3.15 4.43
N ALA A 175 -24.07 -1.92 3.93
CA ALA A 175 -24.74 -0.82 4.58
C ALA A 175 -26.02 -0.47 3.80
N VAL A 176 -27.13 -0.34 4.48
CA VAL A 176 -28.42 -0.03 3.88
C VAL A 176 -28.80 1.41 4.24
N ILE A 177 -29.05 2.25 3.23
CA ILE A 177 -29.27 3.69 3.45
C ILE A 177 -30.68 4.03 3.92
N ASP A 178 -31.63 3.13 3.71
CA ASP A 178 -33.04 3.32 4.12
C ASP A 178 -33.33 2.54 5.40
N VAL A 179 -34.05 3.16 6.31
CA VAL A 179 -34.62 2.47 7.48
C VAL A 179 -35.99 1.93 7.10
N ASN A 180 -36.22 0.66 7.33
CA ASN A 180 -37.52 0.04 7.11
C ASN A 180 -38.12 -0.44 8.45
N GLU A 181 -39.02 0.36 9.03
CA GLU A 181 -39.65 0.06 10.33
C GLU A 181 -40.39 -1.30 10.38
N LYS A 182 -40.73 -1.85 9.21
CA LYS A 182 -41.48 -3.13 9.12
C LYS A 182 -40.58 -4.36 8.92
N LYS A 183 -39.27 -4.15 8.67
CA LYS A 183 -38.29 -5.23 8.41
C LYS A 183 -37.02 -4.99 9.19
N THR A 184 -36.63 -5.94 10.01
CA THR A 184 -35.34 -5.95 10.66
C THR A 184 -34.31 -6.52 9.70
N LEU A 185 -33.14 -5.85 9.62
CA LEU A 185 -32.00 -6.38 8.86
C LEU A 185 -31.56 -7.72 9.48
N PRO A 186 -31.32 -8.75 8.66
CA PRO A 186 -30.68 -9.96 9.13
C PRO A 186 -29.23 -9.64 9.53
N GLU A 187 -28.66 -10.36 10.49
CA GLU A 187 -27.27 -10.14 10.92
C GLU A 187 -26.26 -10.28 9.76
N LYS A 188 -26.54 -11.18 8.84
CA LYS A 188 -25.63 -11.50 7.71
C LYS A 188 -26.39 -11.83 6.44
N LEU A 189 -25.77 -11.50 5.32
CA LEU A 189 -26.18 -11.96 4.00
C LEU A 189 -25.14 -12.99 3.49
N GLY A 190 -25.40 -14.29 3.70
CA GLY A 190 -24.36 -15.32 3.56
C GLY A 190 -23.29 -15.16 4.63
N ASP A 191 -22.05 -14.98 4.21
CA ASP A 191 -20.90 -14.73 5.11
C ASP A 191 -20.64 -13.24 5.37
N ILE A 192 -21.41 -12.33 4.75
CA ILE A 192 -21.17 -10.88 4.81
C ILE A 192 -22.11 -10.26 5.84
N PRO A 193 -21.57 -9.54 6.84
CA PRO A 193 -22.38 -8.87 7.86
C PRO A 193 -23.06 -7.61 7.29
N PHE A 194 -24.24 -7.30 7.82
CA PHE A 194 -24.80 -5.94 7.73
C PHE A 194 -24.11 -5.09 8.78
N VAL A 195 -23.58 -3.93 8.37
CA VAL A 195 -22.68 -3.13 9.22
C VAL A 195 -23.32 -1.83 9.70
N ALA A 196 -24.27 -1.30 8.97
CA ALA A 196 -24.97 -0.06 9.33
C ALA A 196 -26.28 0.09 8.55
N GLU A 197 -27.22 0.88 9.09
CA GLU A 197 -28.52 1.21 8.50
C GLU A 197 -28.86 2.68 8.72
N GLY A 198 -29.44 3.33 7.71
CA GLY A 198 -29.90 4.71 7.81
C GLY A 198 -28.80 5.72 8.16
N GLU A 199 -29.04 6.52 9.16
CA GLU A 199 -28.10 7.58 9.60
C GLU A 199 -26.78 7.03 10.18
N SER A 200 -26.78 5.81 10.73
CA SER A 200 -25.57 5.18 11.28
C SER A 200 -24.54 4.80 10.22
N VAL A 201 -24.91 4.77 8.95
CA VAL A 201 -24.02 4.41 7.84
C VAL A 201 -22.81 5.35 7.74
N MET A 202 -23.05 6.66 7.86
CA MET A 202 -21.98 7.65 7.75
C MET A 202 -21.03 7.56 8.94
N ASP A 203 -21.56 7.39 10.15
CA ASP A 203 -20.76 7.23 11.36
C ASP A 203 -19.88 5.96 11.28
N TYR A 204 -20.46 4.84 10.84
CA TYR A 204 -19.69 3.61 10.60
C TYR A 204 -18.55 3.82 9.60
N LEU A 205 -18.82 4.45 8.45
CA LEU A 205 -17.80 4.70 7.42
C LEU A 205 -16.71 5.66 7.89
N CYS A 206 -17.02 6.58 8.82
CA CYS A 206 -16.03 7.46 9.43
C CYS A 206 -15.06 6.72 10.35
N HIS A 207 -15.55 5.72 11.11
CA HIS A 207 -14.80 5.09 12.19
C HIS A 207 -14.38 3.64 11.91
N ALA A 208 -14.70 3.09 10.73
CA ALA A 208 -14.27 1.76 10.31
C ALA A 208 -13.11 1.81 9.30
N TRP A 209 -12.40 0.68 9.20
CA TRP A 209 -11.44 0.49 8.12
C TRP A 209 -12.19 0.17 6.83
N VAL A 210 -12.31 1.15 5.96
CA VAL A 210 -12.94 1.05 4.64
C VAL A 210 -12.02 1.69 3.61
N ASP A 211 -11.54 0.90 2.65
CA ASP A 211 -10.71 1.39 1.55
C ASP A 211 -11.57 1.98 0.43
N GLU A 212 -12.67 1.29 0.11
CA GLU A 212 -13.51 1.58 -1.05
C GLU A 212 -14.99 1.35 -0.70
N VAL A 213 -15.89 2.10 -1.34
CA VAL A 213 -17.35 1.95 -1.22
C VAL A 213 -17.92 1.71 -2.60
N PHE A 214 -18.73 0.67 -2.73
CA PHE A 214 -19.51 0.39 -3.93
C PHE A 214 -20.96 0.81 -3.72
N ILE A 215 -21.41 1.81 -4.49
CA ILE A 215 -22.79 2.31 -4.44
C ILE A 215 -23.61 1.55 -5.46
N ASP A 216 -24.54 0.74 -4.95
CA ASP A 216 -25.55 0.00 -5.74
C ASP A 216 -26.93 0.61 -5.48
N LEU A 217 -27.15 1.80 -6.00
CA LEU A 217 -28.41 2.52 -6.01
C LEU A 217 -28.91 2.69 -7.44
N GLN A 218 -30.18 3.05 -7.58
CA GLN A 218 -30.70 3.40 -8.91
C GLN A 218 -29.98 4.66 -9.44
N PRO A 219 -29.61 4.68 -10.72
CA PRO A 219 -28.78 5.77 -11.27
C PRO A 219 -29.37 7.17 -11.14
N ASN A 220 -30.70 7.25 -11.08
CA ASN A 220 -31.45 8.51 -10.96
C ASN A 220 -31.82 8.86 -9.52
N ASP A 221 -31.31 8.11 -8.54
CA ASP A 221 -31.56 8.42 -7.14
C ASP A 221 -30.85 9.73 -6.74
N PRO A 222 -31.57 10.75 -6.29
CA PRO A 222 -31.00 12.06 -5.94
C PRO A 222 -29.99 11.98 -4.79
N ARG A 223 -29.99 10.91 -4.03
CA ARG A 223 -29.05 10.68 -2.91
C ARG A 223 -27.66 10.28 -3.39
N VAL A 224 -27.52 9.77 -4.62
CA VAL A 224 -26.25 9.27 -5.17
C VAL A 224 -25.19 10.37 -5.17
N ASP A 225 -25.52 11.57 -5.67
CA ASP A 225 -24.57 12.67 -5.78
C ASP A 225 -24.08 13.09 -4.37
N ARG A 226 -24.99 13.20 -3.40
CA ARG A 226 -24.67 13.51 -2.01
C ARG A 226 -23.73 12.46 -1.39
N TRP A 227 -23.99 11.17 -1.61
CA TRP A 227 -23.13 10.10 -1.11
C TRP A 227 -21.74 10.13 -1.76
N ILE A 228 -21.65 10.39 -3.06
CA ILE A 228 -20.37 10.52 -3.76
C ILE A 228 -19.57 11.68 -3.17
N ASP A 229 -20.19 12.85 -2.98
CA ASP A 229 -19.51 14.03 -2.45
C ASP A 229 -18.99 13.78 -1.03
N GLN A 230 -19.84 13.27 -0.14
CA GLN A 230 -19.47 12.99 1.25
C GLN A 230 -18.34 11.94 1.34
N LEU A 231 -18.46 10.82 0.63
CA LEU A 231 -17.44 9.77 0.62
C LEU A 231 -16.12 10.25 0.00
N THR A 232 -16.19 11.07 -1.04
CA THR A 232 -15.00 11.66 -1.66
C THR A 232 -14.34 12.68 -0.73
N GLU A 233 -15.11 13.45 0.01
CA GLU A 233 -14.60 14.35 1.04
C GLU A 233 -13.90 13.60 2.17
N MET A 234 -14.39 12.41 2.54
CA MET A 234 -13.73 11.50 3.49
C MET A 234 -12.43 10.90 2.95
N GLY A 235 -12.17 11.01 1.64
CA GLY A 235 -11.02 10.39 1.00
C GLY A 235 -11.21 8.92 0.66
N VAL A 236 -12.41 8.40 0.72
CA VAL A 236 -12.75 7.03 0.33
C VAL A 236 -12.94 6.96 -1.18
N THR A 237 -12.50 5.87 -1.79
CA THR A 237 -12.74 5.63 -3.23
C THR A 237 -14.16 5.12 -3.43
N VAL A 238 -14.89 5.75 -4.34
CA VAL A 238 -16.27 5.42 -4.63
C VAL A 238 -16.39 4.75 -5.99
N HIS A 239 -17.09 3.62 -6.03
CA HIS A 239 -17.49 2.91 -7.24
C HIS A 239 -19.00 3.02 -7.40
N LEU A 240 -19.46 3.67 -8.45
CA LEU A 240 -20.87 3.77 -8.77
C LEU A 240 -21.25 2.77 -9.86
N LYS A 241 -22.30 2.00 -9.64
CA LYS A 241 -22.93 1.14 -10.67
C LYS A 241 -23.50 2.03 -11.79
N LEU A 242 -22.95 1.92 -13.01
CA LEU A 242 -23.43 2.67 -14.15
C LEU A 242 -24.57 1.92 -14.84
N ALA A 243 -25.76 2.50 -14.80
CA ALA A 243 -26.83 2.21 -15.73
C ALA A 243 -27.18 3.54 -16.41
N ASN A 244 -26.52 3.87 -17.51
CA ASN A 244 -26.80 5.00 -18.41
C ASN A 244 -26.42 6.44 -17.96
N ARG A 245 -25.52 6.70 -17.04
CA ARG A 245 -24.99 8.07 -16.84
C ARG A 245 -23.65 8.24 -17.58
N MET A 246 -23.65 9.07 -18.61
CA MET A 246 -22.45 9.52 -19.33
C MET A 246 -22.25 11.05 -19.17
N ASP A 247 -21.95 11.51 -17.96
CA ASP A 247 -21.38 12.86 -17.76
C ASP A 247 -20.00 12.72 -17.13
N LEU A 248 -18.98 12.59 -18.00
CA LEU A 248 -17.59 12.30 -17.64
C LEU A 248 -16.74 13.58 -17.50
N ALA A 249 -17.32 14.71 -17.05
CA ALA A 249 -16.66 16.01 -17.13
C ALA A 249 -15.64 16.33 -16.00
N ALA A 250 -15.39 15.46 -15.03
CA ALA A 250 -14.45 15.74 -13.94
C ALA A 250 -13.19 14.89 -14.01
N ASN A 251 -12.01 15.51 -13.91
CA ASN A 251 -10.67 14.90 -13.96
C ASN A 251 -10.37 13.83 -12.88
N LYS A 252 -11.32 13.53 -12.01
CA LYS A 252 -11.21 12.57 -10.88
C LYS A 252 -12.05 11.32 -11.08
N GLN A 253 -12.76 11.22 -12.20
CA GLN A 253 -13.65 10.10 -12.51
C GLN A 253 -13.12 9.29 -13.68
N PHE A 254 -13.28 7.98 -13.61
CA PHE A 254 -12.95 7.07 -14.70
C PHE A 254 -13.81 5.81 -14.65
N VAL A 255 -14.04 5.22 -15.82
CA VAL A 255 -14.86 4.02 -15.96
C VAL A 255 -13.94 2.80 -15.85
N GLU A 256 -14.33 1.83 -15.01
CA GLU A 256 -13.66 0.54 -14.90
C GLU A 256 -14.66 -0.60 -14.66
N ASN A 257 -14.16 -1.83 -14.67
CA ASN A 257 -14.99 -3.00 -14.41
C ASN A 257 -14.73 -3.53 -13.00
N LEU A 258 -15.79 -3.56 -12.18
CA LEU A 258 -15.81 -4.18 -10.87
C LEU A 258 -16.64 -5.48 -10.97
N GLY A 259 -15.98 -6.63 -11.06
CA GLY A 259 -16.66 -7.89 -11.33
C GLY A 259 -17.33 -7.88 -12.70
N ARG A 260 -18.66 -7.95 -12.73
CA ARG A 260 -19.51 -7.83 -13.95
C ARG A 260 -19.91 -6.39 -14.26
N TYR A 261 -19.83 -5.50 -13.29
CA TYR A 261 -20.34 -4.15 -13.45
C TYR A 261 -19.33 -3.24 -14.13
N THR A 262 -19.81 -2.42 -15.05
CA THR A 262 -19.10 -1.22 -15.48
C THR A 262 -19.42 -0.12 -14.48
N VAL A 263 -18.41 0.41 -13.78
CA VAL A 263 -18.60 1.38 -12.70
C VAL A 263 -17.89 2.69 -13.03
N LEU A 264 -18.43 3.78 -12.51
CA LEU A 264 -17.78 5.07 -12.48
C LEU A 264 -17.03 5.19 -11.15
N THR A 265 -15.71 5.18 -11.20
CA THR A 265 -14.87 5.32 -10.01
C THR A 265 -14.49 6.77 -9.81
N THR A 266 -14.75 7.29 -8.61
CA THR A 266 -14.38 8.64 -8.19
C THR A 266 -13.36 8.57 -7.07
N SER A 267 -12.27 9.35 -7.16
CA SER A 267 -11.20 9.37 -6.15
C SER A 267 -10.60 10.77 -6.03
N ILE A 268 -10.08 11.13 -4.85
CA ILE A 268 -9.38 12.41 -4.63
C ILE A 268 -8.25 12.61 -5.65
N ARG A 269 -7.48 11.55 -5.91
CA ARG A 269 -6.39 11.54 -6.88
C ARG A 269 -6.16 10.15 -7.46
N THR A 270 -5.96 10.12 -8.77
CA THR A 270 -5.49 8.93 -9.50
C THR A 270 -3.97 9.04 -9.69
N VAL A 271 -3.27 7.95 -9.47
CA VAL A 271 -1.80 7.87 -9.58
C VAL A 271 -1.44 6.73 -10.52
N SER A 272 -0.40 6.91 -11.32
CA SER A 272 0.09 5.87 -12.22
C SER A 272 0.80 4.75 -11.43
N THR A 273 0.81 3.54 -12.00
CA THR A 273 1.52 2.39 -11.41
C THR A 273 3.02 2.66 -11.25
N TRP A 274 3.61 3.39 -12.21
CA TRP A 274 5.03 3.76 -12.18
C TRP A 274 5.35 4.72 -11.03
N GLU A 275 4.50 5.72 -10.80
CA GLU A 275 4.67 6.64 -9.67
C GLU A 275 4.62 5.91 -8.33
N LEU A 276 3.70 4.96 -8.18
CA LEU A 276 3.61 4.13 -6.97
C LEU A 276 4.82 3.19 -6.82
N PHE A 277 5.33 2.64 -7.92
CA PHE A 277 6.53 1.82 -7.92
C PHE A 277 7.74 2.61 -7.45
N PHE A 278 8.00 3.79 -8.05
CA PHE A 278 9.13 4.63 -7.64
C PHE A 278 8.96 5.17 -6.22
N LYS A 279 7.74 5.49 -5.81
CA LYS A 279 7.43 5.84 -4.42
C LYS A 279 7.84 4.71 -3.47
N ARG A 280 7.45 3.47 -3.78
CA ARG A 280 7.78 2.31 -2.95
C ARG A 280 9.27 1.99 -2.97
N LEU A 281 9.93 2.12 -4.12
CA LEU A 281 11.39 1.96 -4.24
C LEU A 281 12.12 2.97 -3.34
N MET A 282 11.73 4.24 -3.39
CA MET A 282 12.25 5.30 -2.53
C MET A 282 12.03 4.98 -1.03
N ASP A 283 10.84 4.49 -0.68
CA ASP A 283 10.52 4.07 0.69
C ASP A 283 11.41 2.90 1.15
N ILE A 284 11.66 1.91 0.29
CA ILE A 284 12.52 0.76 0.62
C ILE A 284 13.97 1.21 0.78
N LEU A 285 14.52 1.98 -0.16
CA LEU A 285 15.90 2.45 -0.10
C LEU A 285 16.14 3.33 1.14
N GLY A 286 15.27 4.31 1.37
CA GLY A 286 15.35 5.16 2.54
C GLY A 286 15.07 4.41 3.85
N GLY A 287 14.18 3.42 3.82
CA GLY A 287 13.92 2.53 4.95
C GLY A 287 15.12 1.69 5.35
N ILE A 288 15.85 1.14 4.37
CA ILE A 288 17.10 0.38 4.62
C ILE A 288 18.14 1.28 5.27
N VAL A 289 18.42 2.45 4.68
CA VAL A 289 19.38 3.41 5.24
C VAL A 289 18.95 3.83 6.64
N GLY A 290 17.68 4.16 6.84
CA GLY A 290 17.16 4.55 8.15
C GLY A 290 17.23 3.43 9.20
N CYS A 291 17.01 2.16 8.81
CA CYS A 291 17.18 1.02 9.74
C CYS A 291 18.64 0.79 10.12
N ILE A 292 19.59 0.98 9.20
CA ILE A 292 21.03 0.92 9.52
C ILE A 292 21.39 2.01 10.53
N LEU A 293 20.94 3.24 10.30
CA LEU A 293 21.15 4.35 11.25
C LEU A 293 20.46 4.08 12.59
N THR A 294 19.27 3.50 12.59
CA THR A 294 18.56 3.07 13.81
C THR A 294 19.40 2.07 14.60
N GLY A 295 20.03 1.11 13.92
CA GLY A 295 20.92 0.13 14.53
C GLY A 295 22.15 0.78 15.21
N ILE A 296 22.77 1.74 14.55
CA ILE A 296 23.90 2.50 15.10
C ILE A 296 23.44 3.30 16.34
N LEU A 297 22.33 4.02 16.22
CA LEU A 297 21.74 4.78 17.32
C LEU A 297 21.32 3.88 18.50
N PHE A 298 20.83 2.68 18.22
CA PHE A 298 20.47 1.70 19.25
C PHE A 298 21.68 1.32 20.12
N LEU A 299 22.84 1.08 19.52
CA LEU A 299 24.05 0.73 20.26
C LEU A 299 24.47 1.85 21.26
N ILE A 300 24.18 3.10 20.91
CA ILE A 300 24.53 4.26 21.76
C ILE A 300 23.41 4.53 22.78
N LEU A 301 22.16 4.55 22.33
CA LEU A 301 21.03 4.99 23.16
C LEU A 301 20.52 3.89 24.11
N ALA A 302 20.63 2.61 23.73
CA ALA A 302 20.10 1.53 24.55
C ALA A 302 20.69 1.50 25.98
N PRO A 303 22.02 1.53 26.17
CA PRO A 303 22.61 1.61 27.51
C PRO A 303 22.20 2.87 28.24
N MET A 304 22.14 4.03 27.59
CA MET A 304 21.75 5.30 28.19
C MET A 304 20.31 5.31 28.70
N ILE A 305 19.37 4.83 27.85
CA ILE A 305 17.94 4.73 28.21
C ILE A 305 17.75 3.71 29.33
N TYR A 306 18.42 2.56 29.26
CA TYR A 306 18.31 1.52 30.28
C TYR A 306 18.84 1.99 31.64
N HIS A 307 19.94 2.72 31.64
CA HIS A 307 20.54 3.26 32.87
C HIS A 307 19.63 4.29 33.58
N GLU A 308 19.01 5.19 32.80
CA GLU A 308 18.11 6.24 33.33
C GLU A 308 16.73 5.69 33.72
N SER A 309 16.25 4.68 32.98
CA SER A 309 14.95 4.06 33.19
C SER A 309 15.01 2.60 32.74
N PRO A 310 15.23 1.63 33.65
CA PRO A 310 15.24 0.20 33.31
C PRO A 310 13.94 -0.25 32.62
N GLY A 311 14.08 -1.14 31.60
CA GLY A 311 12.95 -1.67 30.85
C GLY A 311 13.18 -1.68 29.32
N PRO A 312 12.16 -1.92 28.50
CA PRO A 312 12.29 -2.03 27.04
C PRO A 312 12.82 -0.73 26.44
N ILE A 313 13.73 -0.84 25.47
CA ILE A 313 14.35 0.30 24.78
C ILE A 313 13.40 0.90 23.72
N PHE A 314 12.64 0.02 23.05
CA PHE A 314 11.64 0.42 22.08
C PHE A 314 10.26 0.52 22.73
N PHE A 315 9.52 1.51 22.27
CA PHE A 315 8.11 1.72 22.61
C PHE A 315 7.28 1.54 21.36
N GLY A 316 6.23 0.73 21.44
CA GLY A 316 5.26 0.51 20.36
C GLY A 316 3.90 1.10 20.74
N GLN A 317 3.37 2.01 19.93
CA GLN A 317 2.05 2.60 20.11
C GLN A 317 1.15 2.26 18.93
N THR A 318 -0.08 1.83 19.21
CA THR A 318 -1.09 1.65 18.16
C THR A 318 -1.43 3.01 17.54
N ARG A 319 -1.33 3.07 16.24
CA ARG A 319 -1.64 4.24 15.41
C ARG A 319 -2.55 3.84 14.26
N ILE A 320 -3.25 4.84 13.73
CA ILE A 320 -4.14 4.65 12.59
C ILE A 320 -3.39 5.00 11.32
N GLY A 321 -3.35 4.04 10.41
CA GLY A 321 -2.72 4.14 9.09
C GLY A 321 -3.71 4.42 7.98
N LYS A 322 -3.31 4.07 6.74
CA LYS A 322 -4.11 4.30 5.54
C LYS A 322 -5.50 3.68 5.69
N ASN A 323 -6.52 4.48 5.38
CA ASN A 323 -7.95 4.13 5.35
C ASN A 323 -8.50 3.59 6.69
N GLY A 324 -7.84 3.90 7.82
CA GLY A 324 -8.28 3.46 9.15
C GLY A 324 -7.63 2.16 9.62
N LYS A 325 -6.67 1.58 8.87
CA LYS A 325 -5.98 0.36 9.29
C LYS A 325 -5.05 0.64 10.46
N LYS A 326 -5.23 -0.08 11.57
CA LYS A 326 -4.37 0.00 12.75
C LYS A 326 -3.01 -0.65 12.49
N PHE A 327 -1.95 -0.06 13.04
CA PHE A 327 -0.61 -0.62 13.03
C PHE A 327 0.18 -0.19 14.27
N THR A 328 1.23 -0.92 14.63
CA THR A 328 2.13 -0.55 15.72
C THR A 328 3.23 0.36 15.19
N CYS A 329 3.27 1.60 15.67
CA CYS A 329 4.31 2.58 15.38
C CYS A 329 5.43 2.46 16.40
N TYR A 330 6.65 2.21 15.95
CA TYR A 330 7.80 1.99 16.82
C TYR A 330 8.59 3.31 17.05
N LYS A 331 9.04 3.49 18.30
CA LYS A 331 9.89 4.62 18.70
C LYS A 331 10.96 4.17 19.70
N PHE A 332 12.04 4.94 19.83
CA PHE A 332 12.87 4.83 21.02
C PHE A 332 12.10 5.37 22.23
N ARG A 333 12.21 4.70 23.34
CA ARG A 333 11.56 5.12 24.58
C ARG A 333 12.23 6.40 25.12
N SER A 334 11.52 7.49 25.07
CA SER A 334 11.92 8.81 25.58
C SER A 334 11.14 9.23 26.83
N MET A 335 10.15 8.42 27.25
CA MET A 335 9.30 8.65 28.41
C MET A 335 9.36 7.48 29.38
N TYR A 336 9.00 7.71 30.64
CA TYR A 336 8.87 6.67 31.65
C TYR A 336 7.77 5.65 31.30
N LEU A 337 7.81 4.45 31.91
CA LEU A 337 6.89 3.35 31.56
C LEU A 337 5.42 3.67 31.88
N ASP A 338 5.19 4.46 32.91
CA ASP A 338 3.87 4.90 33.39
C ASP A 338 3.36 6.18 32.69
N ALA A 339 4.02 6.60 31.61
CA ALA A 339 3.73 7.86 30.92
C ALA A 339 2.29 7.93 30.38
N GLU A 340 1.71 6.81 29.91
CA GLU A 340 0.36 6.78 29.37
C GLU A 340 -0.69 6.90 30.51
N GLU A 341 -0.46 6.27 31.66
CA GLU A 341 -1.31 6.40 32.84
C GLU A 341 -1.33 7.85 33.38
N ARG A 342 -0.17 8.51 33.38
CA ARG A 342 -0.06 9.93 33.80
C ARG A 342 -0.68 10.91 32.80
N LYS A 343 -0.92 10.51 31.55
CA LYS A 343 -1.48 11.38 30.52
C LYS A 343 -2.85 11.95 30.91
N ALA A 344 -3.70 11.11 31.50
CA ALA A 344 -5.04 11.52 31.95
C ALA A 344 -4.99 12.64 33.00
N ALA A 345 -4.07 12.56 33.97
CA ALA A 345 -3.91 13.57 35.01
C ALA A 345 -3.40 14.91 34.46
N LEU A 346 -2.64 14.89 33.35
CA LEU A 346 -2.08 16.08 32.72
C LEU A 346 -2.96 16.68 31.61
N ALA A 347 -4.16 16.13 31.42
CA ALA A 347 -5.05 16.56 30.32
C ALA A 347 -5.48 18.04 30.45
N ALA A 348 -5.62 18.54 31.69
CA ALA A 348 -5.98 19.94 31.96
C ALA A 348 -4.89 20.95 31.57
N GLU A 349 -3.61 20.53 31.49
CA GLU A 349 -2.48 21.37 31.11
C GLU A 349 -2.18 21.36 29.60
N ASN A 350 -3.04 20.70 28.81
CA ASN A 350 -2.86 20.60 27.36
C ASN A 350 -3.00 21.98 26.70
N ARG A 351 -1.98 22.42 25.96
CA ARG A 351 -1.99 23.69 25.20
C ARG A 351 -2.96 23.70 24.01
N VAL A 352 -3.37 22.53 23.55
CA VAL A 352 -4.26 22.37 22.39
C VAL A 352 -5.66 22.10 22.91
N SER A 353 -6.52 23.09 22.80
CA SER A 353 -7.87 23.09 23.43
C SER A 353 -8.84 22.09 22.80
N ASP A 354 -8.65 21.71 21.51
CA ASP A 354 -9.53 20.79 20.79
C ASP A 354 -9.26 19.31 21.13
N GLY A 355 -8.19 19.02 21.88
CA GLY A 355 -7.79 17.66 22.25
C GLY A 355 -7.39 16.76 21.08
N MET A 356 -7.17 17.33 19.89
CA MET A 356 -6.71 16.61 18.69
C MET A 356 -5.20 16.36 18.70
N MET A 357 -4.47 17.07 19.53
CA MET A 357 -3.04 16.87 19.82
C MET A 357 -2.80 17.09 21.31
N PHE A 358 -1.80 16.38 21.86
CA PHE A 358 -1.43 16.55 23.26
C PHE A 358 -0.06 17.22 23.34
N LYS A 359 0.01 18.44 23.88
CA LYS A 359 1.22 19.23 24.03
C LYS A 359 1.24 19.95 25.37
N LEU A 360 2.37 19.81 26.10
CA LEU A 360 2.63 20.47 27.37
C LEU A 360 3.86 21.37 27.23
N ASP A 361 3.90 22.46 28.01
CA ASP A 361 5.11 23.29 28.12
C ASP A 361 6.22 22.56 28.88
N PHE A 362 5.85 21.86 29.95
CA PHE A 362 6.71 20.96 30.70
C PHE A 362 6.02 19.57 30.76
N ASP A 363 6.68 18.55 30.25
CA ASP A 363 6.17 17.19 30.32
C ASP A 363 6.99 16.34 31.31
N PRO A 364 6.45 16.08 32.53
CA PRO A 364 7.15 15.34 33.57
C PRO A 364 7.31 13.84 33.25
N ARG A 365 6.69 13.36 32.18
CA ARG A 365 6.74 11.97 31.72
C ARG A 365 8.03 11.68 30.96
N ILE A 366 8.77 12.73 30.52
CA ILE A 366 10.00 12.60 29.72
C ILE A 366 11.17 12.19 30.64
N ILE A 367 11.93 11.16 30.23
CA ILE A 367 13.04 10.61 30.98
C ILE A 367 14.08 11.71 31.29
N GLY A 368 14.38 11.89 32.60
CA GLY A 368 15.34 12.82 33.10
C GLY A 368 14.92 14.29 33.09
N SER A 369 13.71 14.62 32.63
CA SER A 369 13.14 15.97 32.66
C SER A 369 12.73 16.35 34.07
N ARG A 370 13.20 17.52 34.60
CA ARG A 370 12.87 17.99 35.95
C ARG A 370 12.64 19.51 35.93
N ARG A 371 11.67 19.96 36.72
CA ARG A 371 11.49 21.38 37.02
C ARG A 371 12.32 21.73 38.27
N LEU A 372 13.20 22.71 38.15
CA LEU A 372 14.01 23.16 39.21
C LEU A 372 13.24 24.14 40.15
N PRO A 373 13.67 24.36 41.39
CA PRO A 373 13.00 25.26 42.34
C PRO A 373 12.89 26.72 41.86
N ASP A 374 13.77 27.14 40.94
CA ASP A 374 13.75 28.45 40.29
C ASP A 374 12.78 28.55 39.12
N GLY A 375 12.00 27.47 38.85
CA GLY A 375 11.03 27.38 37.75
C GLY A 375 11.63 27.00 36.39
N THR A 376 12.96 26.92 36.26
CA THR A 376 13.64 26.52 35.04
C THR A 376 13.46 25.01 34.77
N ILE A 377 13.47 24.63 33.50
CA ILE A 377 13.34 23.22 33.09
C ILE A 377 14.73 22.65 32.80
N LYS A 378 15.16 21.70 33.62
CA LYS A 378 16.36 20.91 33.34
C LYS A 378 16.01 19.80 32.34
N LYS A 379 16.51 19.90 31.10
CA LYS A 379 16.33 18.89 30.05
C LYS A 379 17.14 17.64 30.35
N GLY A 380 16.47 16.47 30.35
CA GLY A 380 17.07 15.16 30.52
C GLY A 380 17.39 14.47 29.19
N LEU A 381 17.74 13.17 29.28
CA LEU A 381 18.03 12.33 28.11
C LEU A 381 16.85 12.27 27.15
N GLY A 382 15.64 12.05 27.67
CA GLY A 382 14.44 11.97 26.85
C GLY A 382 14.16 13.24 26.04
N ASN A 383 14.44 14.44 26.61
CA ASN A 383 14.31 15.70 25.88
C ASN A 383 15.30 15.77 24.72
N LYS A 384 16.59 15.39 24.95
CA LYS A 384 17.60 15.39 23.88
C LYS A 384 17.23 14.48 22.73
N ILE A 385 16.73 13.26 23.03
CA ILE A 385 16.26 12.29 22.03
C ILE A 385 15.10 12.89 21.20
N ARG A 386 14.18 13.61 21.83
CA ARG A 386 13.02 14.24 21.18
C ARG A 386 13.39 15.51 20.41
N ASP A 387 14.24 16.35 20.97
CA ASP A 387 14.70 17.60 20.32
C ASP A 387 15.35 17.32 18.96
N TRP A 388 16.08 16.22 18.84
CA TRP A 388 16.69 15.76 17.60
C TRP A 388 15.79 14.82 16.77
N SER A 389 14.56 14.55 17.24
CA SER A 389 13.63 13.58 16.62
C SER A 389 14.22 12.17 16.46
N ILE A 390 15.23 11.82 17.27
CA ILE A 390 15.89 10.51 17.23
C ILE A 390 14.92 9.41 17.69
N ASP A 391 13.95 9.75 18.56
CA ASP A 391 12.90 8.80 18.99
C ASP A 391 12.11 8.23 17.82
N GLU A 392 12.05 8.90 16.68
CA GLU A 392 11.27 8.47 15.52
C GLU A 392 12.01 7.53 14.55
N PHE A 393 13.33 7.33 14.73
CA PHE A 393 14.12 6.46 13.85
C PHE A 393 13.60 5.01 13.73
N PRO A 394 13.10 4.35 14.79
CA PRO A 394 12.54 3.00 14.65
C PRO A 394 11.36 2.91 13.69
N GLN A 395 10.71 4.03 13.32
CA GLN A 395 9.66 4.07 12.31
C GLN A 395 10.16 3.70 10.90
N PHE A 396 11.47 3.76 10.62
CA PHE A 396 12.03 3.25 9.37
C PHE A 396 11.75 1.76 9.17
N TRP A 397 11.64 1.00 10.26
CA TRP A 397 11.15 -0.39 10.20
C TRP A 397 9.69 -0.47 9.72
N ASN A 398 8.82 0.44 10.18
CA ASN A 398 7.44 0.52 9.69
C ASN A 398 7.38 0.88 8.20
N VAL A 399 8.32 1.70 7.71
CA VAL A 399 8.44 2.03 6.28
C VAL A 399 8.84 0.80 5.47
N LEU A 400 9.85 0.04 5.91
CA LEU A 400 10.27 -1.20 5.25
C LEU A 400 9.15 -2.22 5.20
N LYS A 401 8.47 -2.42 6.33
CA LYS A 401 7.31 -3.30 6.45
C LYS A 401 6.15 -2.85 5.55
N GLY A 402 6.07 -1.57 5.25
CA GLY A 402 5.05 -0.96 4.39
C GLY A 402 3.80 -0.47 5.10
N ASP A 403 3.82 -0.38 6.43
CA ASP A 403 2.78 0.26 7.22
C ASP A 403 2.84 1.79 7.08
N MET A 404 4.06 2.33 6.92
CA MET A 404 4.35 3.75 6.71
C MET A 404 5.09 4.00 5.38
N SER A 405 5.30 5.25 5.06
CA SER A 405 6.13 5.78 3.99
C SER A 405 7.15 6.77 4.57
N LEU A 406 8.18 7.11 3.83
CA LEU A 406 9.08 8.21 4.22
C LEU A 406 8.30 9.52 4.33
N VAL A 407 7.48 9.84 3.31
CA VAL A 407 6.66 11.04 3.24
C VAL A 407 5.19 10.68 3.20
N GLY A 408 4.39 11.27 4.09
CA GLY A 408 2.95 11.05 4.20
C GLY A 408 2.33 11.95 5.27
N THR A 409 1.11 11.63 5.68
CA THR A 409 0.42 12.33 6.77
C THR A 409 0.85 11.77 8.14
N ARG A 410 0.77 12.56 9.21
CA ARG A 410 1.04 12.05 10.56
C ARG A 410 -0.03 11.03 10.96
N PRO A 411 0.34 9.83 11.44
CA PRO A 411 -0.63 8.85 11.92
C PRO A 411 -1.23 9.31 13.26
N PRO A 412 -2.57 9.44 13.36
CA PRO A 412 -3.23 9.76 14.62
C PRO A 412 -3.17 8.59 15.61
N THR A 413 -3.32 8.89 16.90
CA THR A 413 -3.61 7.90 17.93
C THR A 413 -5.06 7.44 17.80
N GLU A 414 -5.44 6.35 18.48
CA GLU A 414 -6.84 5.91 18.55
C GLU A 414 -7.74 6.97 19.17
N ASP A 415 -7.28 7.62 20.26
CA ASP A 415 -8.01 8.70 20.95
C ASP A 415 -8.24 9.94 20.06
N GLU A 416 -7.24 10.29 19.23
CA GLU A 416 -7.36 11.37 18.25
C GLU A 416 -8.36 10.99 17.15
N TRP A 417 -8.31 9.75 16.68
CA TRP A 417 -9.14 9.28 15.57
C TRP A 417 -10.62 9.23 15.91
N VAL A 418 -10.99 8.81 17.11
CA VAL A 418 -12.39 8.82 17.59
C VAL A 418 -13.03 10.22 17.49
N LYS A 419 -12.21 11.27 17.60
CA LYS A 419 -12.67 12.67 17.50
C LYS A 419 -12.73 13.20 16.06
N TYR A 420 -12.32 12.40 15.05
CA TYR A 420 -12.27 12.85 13.65
C TYR A 420 -13.68 13.09 13.11
N LYS A 421 -13.86 14.27 12.50
CA LYS A 421 -15.01 14.60 11.67
C LYS A 421 -14.78 14.03 10.25
N LEU A 422 -15.81 14.05 9.42
CA LEU A 422 -15.81 13.54 8.06
C LEU A 422 -14.60 14.02 7.24
N HIS A 423 -14.37 15.32 7.18
CA HIS A 423 -13.29 15.91 6.38
C HIS A 423 -11.88 15.62 6.94
N HIS A 424 -11.75 15.38 8.27
CA HIS A 424 -10.47 14.97 8.86
C HIS A 424 -10.01 13.60 8.35
N ARG A 425 -10.97 12.70 8.05
CA ARG A 425 -10.67 11.35 7.59
C ARG A 425 -9.90 11.33 6.27
N SER A 426 -10.02 12.36 5.44
CA SER A 426 -9.27 12.49 4.17
C SER A 426 -7.75 12.35 4.36
N ARG A 427 -7.21 12.70 5.53
CA ARG A 427 -5.80 12.55 5.88
C ARG A 427 -5.34 11.08 5.86
N LEU A 428 -6.26 10.15 6.06
CA LEU A 428 -6.01 8.71 6.07
C LEU A 428 -6.06 8.07 4.66
N ALA A 429 -6.35 8.85 3.61
CA ALA A 429 -6.43 8.32 2.24
C ALA A 429 -5.08 7.82 1.68
N ILE A 430 -3.97 8.14 2.35
CA ILE A 430 -2.62 7.69 1.98
C ILE A 430 -1.93 7.02 3.18
N LYS A 431 -0.78 6.37 2.91
CA LYS A 431 0.05 5.85 4.00
C LYS A 431 0.59 7.00 4.85
N PRO A 432 0.62 6.84 6.19
CA PRO A 432 1.28 7.81 7.05
C PRO A 432 2.78 7.86 6.77
N GLY A 433 3.38 9.03 7.01
CA GLY A 433 4.80 9.27 6.81
C GLY A 433 5.58 9.47 8.11
N ILE A 434 6.90 9.26 8.04
CA ILE A 434 7.83 9.74 9.07
C ILE A 434 7.83 11.26 9.04
N THR A 435 7.83 11.85 7.84
CA THR A 435 7.68 13.30 7.62
C THR A 435 6.51 13.59 6.69
N GLY A 436 6.08 14.85 6.63
CA GLY A 436 4.96 15.27 5.79
C GLY A 436 4.89 16.79 5.64
N MET A 437 3.94 17.24 4.81
CA MET A 437 3.81 18.65 4.44
C MET A 437 3.66 19.56 5.68
N TRP A 438 2.78 19.26 6.62
CA TRP A 438 2.57 20.07 7.80
C TRP A 438 3.82 20.12 8.72
N GLN A 439 4.55 18.99 8.82
CA GLN A 439 5.75 18.88 9.65
C GLN A 439 6.87 19.80 9.15
N VAL A 440 6.97 20.01 7.82
CA VAL A 440 7.97 20.91 7.24
C VAL A 440 7.46 22.34 7.02
N SER A 441 6.15 22.62 7.27
CA SER A 441 5.54 23.93 7.05
C SER A 441 5.31 24.75 8.32
N GLY A 442 5.78 24.26 9.48
CA GLY A 442 5.65 25.01 10.74
C GLY A 442 5.56 24.14 11.99
N ARG A 443 5.38 22.81 11.81
CA ARG A 443 5.44 21.80 12.89
C ARG A 443 4.73 22.24 14.19
N SER A 444 5.51 22.61 15.22
CA SER A 444 4.98 23.01 16.54
C SER A 444 4.35 24.41 16.58
N LYS A 445 4.61 25.26 15.58
CA LYS A 445 4.00 26.60 15.49
C LYS A 445 2.53 26.54 15.04
N ILE A 446 2.13 25.45 14.39
CA ILE A 446 0.74 25.23 13.99
C ILE A 446 -0.01 24.60 15.18
N THR A 447 -0.90 25.36 15.80
CA THR A 447 -1.74 24.93 16.93
C THR A 447 -3.17 24.60 16.51
N ASP A 448 -3.62 25.10 15.36
CA ASP A 448 -4.92 24.82 14.79
C ASP A 448 -4.89 23.52 13.96
N PHE A 449 -5.70 22.56 14.36
CA PHE A 449 -5.79 21.26 13.69
C PHE A 449 -6.36 21.36 12.28
N GLU A 450 -7.26 22.30 12.01
CA GLU A 450 -7.81 22.51 10.67
C GLU A 450 -6.73 22.94 9.65
N GLN A 451 -5.74 23.72 10.09
CA GLN A 451 -4.59 24.05 9.23
C GLN A 451 -3.75 22.82 8.92
N VAL A 452 -3.57 21.91 9.88
CA VAL A 452 -2.89 20.62 9.65
C VAL A 452 -3.65 19.80 8.61
N VAL A 453 -4.99 19.72 8.74
CA VAL A 453 -5.86 19.02 7.78
C VAL A 453 -5.76 19.63 6.38
N ALA A 454 -5.79 20.95 6.27
CA ALA A 454 -5.67 21.64 5.00
C ALA A 454 -4.33 21.36 4.28
N LEU A 455 -3.21 21.39 5.02
CA LEU A 455 -1.88 21.07 4.50
C LEU A 455 -1.79 19.62 4.03
N ASP A 456 -2.31 18.68 4.81
CA ASP A 456 -2.31 17.26 4.49
C ASP A 456 -3.22 16.97 3.26
N ARG A 457 -4.40 17.61 3.16
CA ARG A 457 -5.26 17.52 1.98
C ARG A 457 -4.59 18.10 0.74
N SER A 458 -3.92 19.24 0.86
CA SER A 458 -3.15 19.85 -0.23
C SER A 458 -2.05 18.91 -0.73
N TYR A 459 -1.32 18.28 0.19
CA TYR A 459 -0.31 17.27 -0.16
C TYR A 459 -0.93 16.10 -0.91
N ILE A 460 -2.05 15.54 -0.44
CA ILE A 460 -2.72 14.40 -1.09
C ILE A 460 -3.21 14.77 -2.49
N ALA A 461 -3.83 15.96 -2.65
CA ALA A 461 -4.38 16.42 -3.92
C ALA A 461 -3.29 16.70 -4.97
N ASN A 462 -2.14 17.24 -4.54
CA ASN A 462 -1.05 17.68 -5.40
C ASN A 462 0.18 16.76 -5.37
N TRP A 463 0.03 15.56 -4.82
CA TRP A 463 1.15 14.64 -4.64
C TRP A 463 1.90 14.38 -5.95
N SER A 464 3.21 14.35 -5.88
CA SER A 464 4.13 13.90 -6.92
C SER A 464 5.42 13.40 -6.26
N LEU A 465 6.20 12.58 -6.97
CA LEU A 465 7.52 12.15 -6.49
C LEU A 465 8.44 13.35 -6.23
N GLY A 466 8.37 14.38 -7.08
CA GLY A 466 9.13 15.62 -6.89
C GLY A 466 8.75 16.36 -5.60
N LEU A 467 7.46 16.35 -5.23
CA LEU A 467 7.00 16.92 -3.97
C LEU A 467 7.54 16.13 -2.76
N ASP A 468 7.59 14.81 -2.84
CA ASP A 468 8.18 13.97 -1.79
C ASP A 468 9.67 14.28 -1.59
N VAL A 469 10.44 14.36 -2.68
CA VAL A 469 11.86 14.74 -2.61
C VAL A 469 12.03 16.12 -1.97
N LYS A 470 11.21 17.10 -2.36
CA LYS A 470 11.23 18.45 -1.78
C LYS A 470 10.95 18.44 -0.27
N ILE A 471 9.97 17.64 0.18
CA ILE A 471 9.64 17.48 1.60
C ILE A 471 10.80 16.82 2.35
N LEU A 472 11.43 15.78 1.78
CA LEU A 472 12.60 15.13 2.39
C LEU A 472 13.77 16.09 2.58
N CYS A 473 14.12 16.87 1.55
CA CYS A 473 15.17 17.88 1.63
C CYS A 473 14.85 18.92 2.73
N LYS A 474 13.61 19.40 2.76
CA LYS A 474 13.17 20.38 3.76
C LYS A 474 13.13 19.77 5.18
N THR A 475 12.85 18.47 5.31
CA THR A 475 12.90 17.77 6.61
C THR A 475 14.33 17.79 7.18
N VAL A 476 15.34 17.50 6.34
CA VAL A 476 16.75 17.56 6.77
C VAL A 476 17.10 18.97 7.24
N GLU A 477 16.68 20.00 6.49
CA GLU A 477 16.91 21.40 6.88
C GLU A 477 16.26 21.75 8.24
N VAL A 478 14.99 21.37 8.45
CA VAL A 478 14.23 21.63 9.70
C VAL A 478 14.86 20.92 10.89
N VAL A 479 15.32 19.66 10.71
CA VAL A 479 15.98 18.89 11.76
C VAL A 479 17.32 19.52 12.13
N LEU A 480 18.13 19.93 11.14
CA LEU A 480 19.42 20.56 11.39
C LEU A 480 19.30 21.94 12.07
N LYS A 481 18.26 22.70 11.74
CA LYS A 481 17.98 24.01 12.37
C LYS A 481 17.30 23.92 13.72
N HIS A 482 16.94 22.71 14.19
CA HIS A 482 16.17 22.46 15.43
C HIS A 482 14.84 23.25 15.46
N GLU A 483 14.28 23.59 14.33
CA GLU A 483 13.02 24.32 14.26
C GLU A 483 11.84 23.42 14.64
N GLY A 484 11.17 23.79 15.75
CA GLY A 484 9.94 23.10 16.18
C GLY A 484 10.15 21.78 16.91
N ALA A 485 11.35 21.51 17.45
CA ALA A 485 11.55 20.47 18.45
C ALA A 485 10.96 20.94 19.78
N MET A 486 10.11 20.12 20.40
CA MET A 486 9.59 20.29 21.75
C MET A 486 9.83 19.00 22.53
#